data_f583e0a48e8305395dffb4dcfa6250ca
#
_entry.id   f583e0a48e8305395dffb4dcfa6250ca
#
_cell.length_a   1.000
_cell.length_b   1.000
_cell.length_c   1.000
_cell.angle_alpha   90.00
_cell.angle_beta   90.00
_cell.angle_gamma   90.00
#
_symmetry.space_group_name_H-M   'P 1'
#
loop_
_entity.id
_entity.type
_entity.pdbx_description
1 polymer ?
#
loop_
_entity_poly.entity_id
_entity_poly.type
_entity_poly.pdbx_seq_one_letter_code
_entity_poly.pdbx_strand_id
1 'polypeptide(L)'
;MRREGYELTVGKPQVVTKKVDGKVHEPVEDLTIDTPDEFLGAVTQLLAARKGRMVNMTNNGTGWVRIEFMVPSRGLIGFRTEFLTITKGAGIANALAAGYEPWFGPIVTRQNGSLVSDRAGVATPFAMIALQERGSFFVEPTSEVYAGMVVGENSRADDMDINITKEKRLTNMRAASADNFVGLTPPKKLSLEECLEFAREDECVEVTPEATRIRKLELDPNKRARAAADRKRASQG
;
A
#
# COMPACT_ATOMS: atom_id res chain seq x y z
N MET A 1 21.22 -6.15 -7.42
CA MET A 1 21.64 -5.03 -6.57
C MET A 1 21.65 -5.42 -5.10
N ARG A 2 20.54 -5.80 -4.45
CA ARG A 2 20.53 -6.20 -3.02
C ARG A 2 21.57 -7.31 -2.70
N ARG A 3 21.64 -8.36 -3.52
CA ARG A 3 22.63 -9.45 -3.36
C ARG A 3 24.08 -9.01 -3.54
N GLU A 4 24.29 -7.90 -4.22
CA GLU A 4 25.62 -7.29 -4.47
C GLU A 4 26.01 -6.26 -3.39
N GLY A 5 25.21 -6.12 -2.33
CA GLY A 5 25.47 -5.20 -1.22
C GLY A 5 25.08 -3.73 -1.48
N TYR A 6 24.35 -3.44 -2.57
CA TYR A 6 23.89 -2.07 -2.84
C TYR A 6 22.64 -1.72 -2.07
N GLU A 7 22.59 -0.49 -1.59
CA GLU A 7 21.40 0.14 -1.03
C GLU A 7 20.76 1.06 -2.05
N LEU A 8 19.44 1.07 -2.12
CA LEU A 8 18.70 1.91 -3.06
C LEU A 8 17.34 2.30 -2.48
N THR A 9 16.81 3.41 -2.97
CA THR A 9 15.43 3.81 -2.72
C THR A 9 14.63 3.73 -4.03
N VAL A 10 13.43 3.19 -3.94
CA VAL A 10 12.52 3.05 -5.07
C VAL A 10 11.22 3.77 -4.74
N GLY A 11 10.83 4.73 -5.58
CA GLY A 11 9.53 5.38 -5.48
C GLY A 11 8.40 4.52 -6.04
N LYS A 12 7.16 4.98 -5.87
CA LYS A 12 6.00 4.35 -6.49
C LYS A 12 6.19 4.32 -8.01
N PRO A 13 5.91 3.19 -8.68
CA PRO A 13 5.94 3.12 -10.13
C PRO A 13 5.03 4.17 -10.77
N GLN A 14 5.51 4.86 -11.78
CA GLN A 14 4.76 5.89 -12.51
C GLN A 14 4.62 5.49 -13.97
N VAL A 15 3.46 5.76 -14.54
CA VAL A 15 3.22 5.54 -15.97
C VAL A 15 3.73 6.72 -16.78
N VAL A 16 4.26 6.44 -17.97
CA VAL A 16 4.68 7.48 -18.92
C VAL A 16 3.46 8.00 -19.67
N THR A 17 3.10 9.25 -19.44
CA THR A 17 1.99 9.90 -20.12
C THR A 17 2.44 10.59 -21.43
N LYS A 18 1.51 10.79 -22.35
CA LYS A 18 1.72 11.54 -23.60
C LYS A 18 0.74 12.69 -23.69
N LYS A 19 1.10 13.77 -24.38
CA LYS A 19 0.16 14.83 -24.75
C LYS A 19 -0.27 14.62 -26.20
N VAL A 20 -1.56 14.47 -26.41
CA VAL A 20 -2.21 14.38 -27.74
C VAL A 20 -3.25 15.48 -27.81
N ASP A 21 -3.17 16.37 -28.80
CA ASP A 21 -4.09 17.51 -28.96
C ASP A 21 -4.26 18.36 -27.68
N GLY A 22 -3.14 18.59 -26.97
CA GLY A 22 -3.12 19.36 -25.73
C GLY A 22 -3.69 18.64 -24.48
N LYS A 23 -4.24 17.44 -24.63
CA LYS A 23 -4.79 16.62 -23.53
C LYS A 23 -3.79 15.56 -23.11
N VAL A 24 -3.76 15.27 -21.80
CA VAL A 24 -2.95 14.20 -21.25
C VAL A 24 -3.60 12.85 -21.57
N HIS A 25 -2.81 11.93 -22.13
CA HIS A 25 -3.18 10.54 -22.37
C HIS A 25 -2.26 9.64 -21.54
N GLU A 26 -2.82 8.54 -21.04
CA GLU A 26 -2.13 7.53 -20.26
C GLU A 26 -2.19 6.16 -20.93
N PRO A 27 -1.23 5.26 -20.68
CA PRO A 27 -1.25 3.93 -21.24
C PRO A 27 -2.41 3.12 -20.64
N VAL A 28 -3.03 2.32 -21.51
CA VAL A 28 -4.12 1.41 -21.15
C VAL A 28 -3.79 -0.02 -21.55
N GLU A 29 -4.41 -0.95 -20.88
CA GLU A 29 -4.24 -2.38 -21.09
C GLU A 29 -5.61 -3.04 -21.28
N ASP A 30 -5.66 -3.98 -22.24
CA ASP A 30 -6.77 -4.92 -22.38
C ASP A 30 -6.55 -6.06 -21.39
N LEU A 31 -7.40 -6.11 -20.37
CA LEU A 31 -7.34 -7.09 -19.29
C LEU A 31 -8.42 -8.14 -19.51
N THR A 32 -8.01 -9.39 -19.75
CA THR A 32 -8.89 -10.54 -19.81
C THR A 32 -8.83 -11.31 -18.51
N ILE A 33 -9.98 -11.55 -17.90
CA ILE A 33 -10.14 -12.28 -16.65
C ILE A 33 -11.04 -13.50 -16.85
N ASP A 34 -10.57 -14.66 -16.41
CA ASP A 34 -11.39 -15.85 -16.21
C ASP A 34 -11.54 -16.11 -14.71
N THR A 35 -12.77 -16.14 -14.21
CA THR A 35 -13.07 -16.32 -12.79
C THR A 35 -14.35 -17.13 -12.58
N PRO A 36 -14.48 -17.88 -11.47
CA PRO A 36 -15.75 -18.45 -11.07
C PRO A 36 -16.85 -17.39 -10.92
N ASP A 37 -18.09 -17.73 -11.28
CA ASP A 37 -19.23 -16.83 -11.27
C ASP A 37 -19.45 -16.14 -9.92
N GLU A 38 -19.14 -16.83 -8.82
CA GLU A 38 -19.29 -16.31 -7.45
C GLU A 38 -18.45 -15.06 -7.17
N PHE A 39 -17.32 -14.88 -7.87
CA PHE A 39 -16.42 -13.74 -7.68
C PHE A 39 -16.66 -12.58 -8.68
N LEU A 40 -17.57 -12.76 -9.65
CA LEU A 40 -17.84 -11.76 -10.69
C LEU A 40 -18.11 -10.36 -10.12
N GLY A 41 -18.96 -10.27 -9.11
CA GLY A 41 -19.33 -8.99 -8.50
C GLY A 41 -18.14 -8.31 -7.81
N ALA A 42 -17.36 -9.07 -7.04
CA ALA A 42 -16.20 -8.54 -6.33
C ALA A 42 -15.09 -8.08 -7.30
N VAL A 43 -14.82 -8.85 -8.35
CA VAL A 43 -13.82 -8.52 -9.39
C VAL A 43 -14.26 -7.28 -10.17
N THR A 44 -15.52 -7.18 -10.54
CA THR A 44 -16.05 -6.00 -11.24
C THR A 44 -15.94 -4.74 -10.37
N GLN A 45 -16.27 -4.83 -9.09
CA GLN A 45 -16.15 -3.73 -8.15
C GLN A 45 -14.68 -3.30 -7.96
N LEU A 46 -13.76 -4.26 -7.84
CA LEU A 46 -12.33 -4.00 -7.75
C LEU A 46 -11.81 -3.21 -8.96
N LEU A 47 -12.20 -3.62 -10.16
CA LEU A 47 -11.77 -2.95 -11.40
C LEU A 47 -12.44 -1.60 -11.60
N ALA A 48 -13.71 -1.45 -11.23
CA ALA A 48 -14.40 -0.15 -11.28
C ALA A 48 -13.71 0.90 -10.40
N ALA A 49 -13.28 0.54 -9.18
CA ALA A 49 -12.50 1.41 -8.31
C ALA A 49 -11.15 1.82 -8.94
N ARG A 50 -10.57 0.96 -9.78
CA ARG A 50 -9.33 1.15 -10.54
C ARG A 50 -9.54 1.78 -11.93
N LYS A 51 -10.73 2.32 -12.20
CA LYS A 51 -11.13 2.94 -13.47
C LYS A 51 -11.15 1.99 -14.67
N GLY A 52 -11.26 0.68 -14.43
CA GLY A 52 -11.49 -0.29 -15.48
C GLY A 52 -12.90 -0.13 -16.08
N ARG A 53 -12.97 -0.17 -17.40
CA ARG A 53 -14.23 -0.20 -18.16
C ARG A 53 -14.43 -1.61 -18.72
N MET A 54 -15.55 -2.24 -18.37
CA MET A 54 -15.92 -3.52 -18.96
C MET A 54 -16.22 -3.34 -20.45
N VAL A 55 -15.57 -4.14 -21.27
CA VAL A 55 -15.74 -4.15 -22.73
C VAL A 55 -16.68 -5.28 -23.14
N ASN A 56 -16.45 -6.47 -22.55
CA ASN A 56 -17.22 -7.66 -22.89
C ASN A 56 -17.32 -8.61 -21.69
N MET A 57 -18.34 -9.46 -21.71
CA MET A 57 -18.51 -10.52 -20.72
C MET A 57 -19.14 -11.76 -21.41
N THR A 58 -18.53 -12.92 -21.23
CA THR A 58 -19.03 -14.18 -21.77
C THR A 58 -19.21 -15.18 -20.64
N ASN A 59 -20.43 -15.64 -20.44
CA ASN A 59 -20.77 -16.71 -19.51
C ASN A 59 -21.29 -17.92 -20.30
N ASN A 60 -20.56 -19.02 -20.27
CA ASN A 60 -20.91 -20.24 -21.02
C ASN A 60 -21.71 -21.25 -20.17
N GLY A 61 -22.15 -20.87 -18.98
CA GLY A 61 -22.93 -21.73 -18.08
C GLY A 61 -22.13 -22.86 -17.45
N THR A 62 -20.79 -22.77 -17.48
CA THR A 62 -19.87 -23.77 -16.90
C THR A 62 -19.47 -23.48 -15.45
N GLY A 63 -20.08 -22.44 -14.83
CA GLY A 63 -19.68 -21.91 -13.51
C GLY A 63 -18.46 -20.98 -13.58
N TRP A 64 -18.00 -20.67 -14.80
CA TRP A 64 -16.92 -19.70 -15.06
C TRP A 64 -17.38 -18.62 -16.01
N VAL A 65 -16.90 -17.40 -15.78
CA VAL A 65 -17.16 -16.24 -16.61
C VAL A 65 -15.84 -15.65 -17.10
N ARG A 66 -15.82 -15.29 -18.39
CA ARG A 66 -14.75 -14.48 -19.00
C ARG A 66 -15.21 -13.05 -19.10
N ILE A 67 -14.35 -12.14 -18.61
CA ILE A 67 -14.64 -10.71 -18.63
C ILE A 67 -13.44 -9.99 -19.25
N GLU A 68 -13.73 -9.04 -20.12
CA GLU A 68 -12.74 -8.20 -20.77
C GLU A 68 -12.91 -6.76 -20.30
N PHE A 69 -11.83 -6.15 -19.86
CA PHE A 69 -11.78 -4.78 -19.39
C PHE A 69 -10.70 -3.99 -20.12
N MET A 70 -10.97 -2.73 -20.38
CA MET A 70 -9.93 -1.74 -20.65
C MET A 70 -9.60 -1.02 -19.35
N VAL A 71 -8.33 -1.06 -18.95
CA VAL A 71 -7.88 -0.54 -17.64
C VAL A 71 -6.65 0.34 -17.83
N PRO A 72 -6.56 1.54 -17.22
CA PRO A 72 -5.31 2.29 -17.23
C PRO A 72 -4.21 1.50 -16.51
N SER A 73 -2.99 1.45 -17.10
CA SER A 73 -1.88 0.62 -16.59
C SER A 73 -1.56 0.89 -15.11
N ARG A 74 -1.68 2.14 -14.66
CA ARG A 74 -1.49 2.48 -13.24
C ARG A 74 -2.58 1.89 -12.33
N GLY A 75 -3.75 1.53 -12.85
CA GLY A 75 -4.81 0.83 -12.14
C GLY A 75 -4.48 -0.65 -11.88
N LEU A 76 -3.55 -1.23 -12.64
CA LEU A 76 -3.10 -2.61 -12.47
C LEU A 76 -1.96 -2.75 -11.43
N ILE A 77 -1.39 -1.63 -10.94
CA ILE A 77 -0.42 -1.68 -9.84
C ILE A 77 -1.13 -2.20 -8.59
N GLY A 78 -0.63 -3.30 -8.03
CA GLY A 78 -1.23 -3.99 -6.88
C GLY A 78 -2.53 -4.76 -7.18
N PHE A 79 -3.02 -4.75 -8.42
CA PHE A 79 -4.23 -5.48 -8.80
C PHE A 79 -4.09 -6.98 -8.58
N ARG A 80 -2.96 -7.57 -8.97
CA ARG A 80 -2.77 -9.02 -8.94
C ARG A 80 -2.90 -9.60 -7.53
N THR A 81 -2.31 -8.97 -6.54
CA THR A 81 -2.34 -9.42 -5.14
C THR A 81 -3.78 -9.39 -4.61
N GLU A 82 -4.49 -8.29 -4.84
CA GLU A 82 -5.87 -8.12 -4.39
C GLU A 82 -6.83 -9.05 -5.15
N PHE A 83 -6.66 -9.19 -6.45
CA PHE A 83 -7.43 -10.11 -7.29
C PHE A 83 -7.30 -11.57 -6.85
N LEU A 84 -6.07 -12.05 -6.60
CA LEU A 84 -5.84 -13.41 -6.10
C LEU A 84 -6.44 -13.61 -4.71
N THR A 85 -6.41 -12.61 -3.84
CA THR A 85 -7.03 -12.68 -2.52
C THR A 85 -8.55 -12.79 -2.63
N ILE A 86 -9.18 -11.93 -3.44
CA ILE A 86 -10.64 -11.92 -3.64
C ILE A 86 -11.14 -13.22 -4.28
N THR A 87 -10.40 -13.73 -5.27
CA THR A 87 -10.76 -14.96 -5.98
C THR A 87 -10.25 -16.23 -5.30
N LYS A 88 -9.67 -16.12 -4.10
CA LYS A 88 -9.05 -17.24 -3.36
C LYS A 88 -8.06 -18.05 -4.22
N GLY A 89 -7.37 -17.37 -5.13
CA GLY A 89 -6.41 -17.96 -6.06
C GLY A 89 -7.01 -18.65 -7.28
N ALA A 90 -8.34 -18.71 -7.44
CA ALA A 90 -9.00 -19.40 -8.55
C ALA A 90 -9.01 -18.57 -9.85
N GLY A 91 -8.90 -17.24 -9.77
CA GLY A 91 -8.98 -16.38 -10.95
C GLY A 91 -7.71 -16.37 -11.79
N ILE A 92 -7.86 -16.22 -13.10
CA ILE A 92 -6.78 -16.03 -14.08
C ILE A 92 -6.94 -14.64 -14.68
N ALA A 93 -5.86 -13.86 -14.74
CA ALA A 93 -5.87 -12.52 -15.33
C ALA A 93 -4.66 -12.35 -16.25
N ASN A 94 -4.93 -11.88 -17.47
CA ASN A 94 -3.92 -11.56 -18.48
C ASN A 94 -4.14 -10.14 -18.98
N ALA A 95 -3.09 -9.32 -19.00
CA ALA A 95 -3.12 -7.95 -19.48
C ALA A 95 -2.19 -7.77 -20.68
N LEU A 96 -2.66 -7.06 -21.69
CA LEU A 96 -1.91 -6.72 -22.90
C LEU A 96 -1.98 -5.21 -23.12
N ALA A 97 -0.86 -4.60 -23.51
CA ALA A 97 -0.84 -3.18 -23.83
C ALA A 97 -1.78 -2.85 -25.01
N ALA A 98 -2.73 -1.93 -24.82
CA ALA A 98 -3.74 -1.55 -25.79
C ALA A 98 -3.56 -0.13 -26.35
N GLY A 99 -2.50 0.59 -25.93
CA GLY A 99 -2.18 1.91 -26.43
C GLY A 99 -2.35 3.01 -25.39
N TYR A 100 -2.91 4.15 -25.81
CA TYR A 100 -3.07 5.34 -24.96
C TYR A 100 -4.49 5.89 -25.09
N GLU A 101 -5.07 6.21 -23.94
CA GLU A 101 -6.41 6.82 -23.83
C GLU A 101 -6.33 8.13 -23.02
N PRO A 102 -7.31 9.04 -23.14
CA PRO A 102 -7.37 10.22 -22.30
C PRO A 102 -7.36 9.87 -20.83
N TRP A 103 -6.72 10.71 -20.02
CA TRP A 103 -6.57 10.52 -18.58
C TRP A 103 -7.89 10.19 -17.87
N PHE A 104 -7.95 9.05 -17.17
CA PHE A 104 -9.14 8.52 -16.49
C PHE A 104 -9.46 9.19 -15.15
N GLY A 105 -8.67 10.19 -14.74
CA GLY A 105 -8.81 10.84 -13.43
C GLY A 105 -8.02 10.11 -12.32
N PRO A 106 -8.09 10.58 -11.08
CA PRO A 106 -7.36 9.99 -9.97
C PRO A 106 -7.84 8.57 -9.64
N ILE A 107 -6.89 7.69 -9.31
CA ILE A 107 -7.16 6.34 -8.80
C ILE A 107 -6.65 6.27 -7.37
N VAL A 108 -7.53 5.92 -6.44
CA VAL A 108 -7.18 5.69 -5.03
C VAL A 108 -7.01 4.18 -4.84
N THR A 109 -5.76 3.72 -4.81
CA THR A 109 -5.43 2.29 -4.64
C THR A 109 -5.31 1.88 -3.17
N ARG A 110 -5.05 2.83 -2.27
CA ARG A 110 -4.97 2.61 -0.83
C ARG A 110 -5.84 3.62 -0.10
N GLN A 111 -6.84 3.14 0.63
CA GLN A 111 -7.76 3.98 1.40
C GLN A 111 -7.15 4.41 2.75
N ASN A 112 -6.39 3.52 3.38
CA ASN A 112 -5.82 3.70 4.70
C ASN A 112 -4.50 4.47 4.69
N GLY A 113 -4.25 5.24 5.74
CA GLY A 113 -3.00 5.98 5.94
C GLY A 113 -1.86 5.09 6.43
N SER A 114 -0.73 5.72 6.71
CA SER A 114 0.45 5.09 7.31
C SER A 114 0.55 5.40 8.80
N LEU A 115 0.99 4.42 9.59
CA LEU A 115 1.57 4.65 10.90
C LEU A 115 3.05 4.99 10.72
N VAL A 116 3.47 6.17 11.12
CA VAL A 116 4.82 6.70 10.87
C VAL A 116 5.52 6.93 12.19
N SER A 117 6.77 6.44 12.34
CA SER A 117 7.55 6.71 13.54
C SER A 117 7.91 8.19 13.64
N ASP A 118 7.66 8.80 14.80
CA ASP A 118 7.95 10.21 15.07
C ASP A 118 9.43 10.44 15.44
N ARG A 119 10.18 9.38 15.77
CA ARG A 119 11.57 9.42 16.23
C ARG A 119 12.38 8.16 15.93
N ALA A 120 13.69 8.27 16.11
CA ALA A 120 14.59 7.12 16.08
C ALA A 120 14.57 6.38 17.43
N GLY A 121 14.82 5.07 17.38
CA GLY A 121 14.91 4.20 18.54
C GLY A 121 14.58 2.76 18.20
N VAL A 122 14.23 1.98 19.22
CA VAL A 122 13.87 0.57 19.09
C VAL A 122 12.37 0.40 19.38
N ALA A 123 11.65 -0.29 18.49
CA ALA A 123 10.23 -0.59 18.67
C ALA A 123 10.01 -1.47 19.91
N THR A 124 9.18 -1.00 20.85
CA THR A 124 8.94 -1.72 22.09
C THR A 124 7.61 -2.48 22.05
N PRO A 125 7.55 -3.71 22.62
CA PRO A 125 6.28 -4.43 22.72
C PRO A 125 5.22 -3.63 23.46
N PHE A 126 5.61 -2.87 24.47
CA PHE A 126 4.70 -2.02 25.25
C PHE A 126 4.00 -0.96 24.40
N ALA A 127 4.77 -0.25 23.56
CA ALA A 127 4.20 0.75 22.66
C ALA A 127 3.33 0.11 21.58
N MET A 128 3.79 -1.03 21.02
CA MET A 128 3.05 -1.74 19.98
C MET A 128 1.68 -2.25 20.48
N ILE A 129 1.63 -2.87 21.66
CA ILE A 129 0.36 -3.32 22.27
C ILE A 129 -0.60 -2.14 22.49
N ALA A 130 -0.10 -0.99 22.97
CA ALA A 130 -0.91 0.19 23.19
C ALA A 130 -1.43 0.84 21.90
N LEU A 131 -0.76 0.59 20.77
CA LEU A 131 -1.07 1.22 19.49
C LEU A 131 -1.72 0.26 18.46
N GLN A 132 -1.80 -1.05 18.74
CA GLN A 132 -2.33 -2.03 17.78
C GLN A 132 -3.80 -1.81 17.37
N GLU A 133 -4.60 -1.12 18.19
CA GLU A 133 -5.96 -0.72 17.81
C GLU A 133 -5.98 0.38 16.74
N ARG A 134 -4.86 1.05 16.51
CA ARG A 134 -4.71 2.11 15.49
C ARG A 134 -4.46 1.55 14.09
N GLY A 135 -4.04 0.29 14.00
CA GLY A 135 -3.73 -0.34 12.71
C GLY A 135 -2.85 -1.58 12.86
N SER A 136 -2.32 -2.06 11.75
CA SER A 136 -1.45 -3.23 11.68
C SER A 136 0.01 -2.82 11.47
N PHE A 137 0.94 -3.46 12.21
CA PHE A 137 2.36 -3.18 12.10
C PHE A 137 3.06 -4.00 11.02
N PHE A 138 4.13 -3.43 10.47
CA PHE A 138 5.05 -4.08 9.51
C PHE A 138 6.38 -4.44 10.15
N VAL A 139 6.71 -3.84 11.29
CA VAL A 139 7.95 -4.03 12.05
C VAL A 139 7.73 -4.96 13.22
N GLU A 140 8.74 -5.75 13.53
CA GLU A 140 8.73 -6.62 14.72
C GLU A 140 9.12 -5.84 15.98
N PRO A 141 8.71 -6.32 17.18
CA PRO A 141 9.30 -5.84 18.42
C PRO A 141 10.83 -5.92 18.36
N THR A 142 11.51 -4.99 18.97
CA THR A 142 12.97 -4.82 18.97
C THR A 142 13.61 -4.38 17.66
N SER A 143 12.81 -4.13 16.60
CA SER A 143 13.33 -3.54 15.37
C SER A 143 13.78 -2.11 15.59
N GLU A 144 14.89 -1.74 14.97
CA GLU A 144 15.33 -0.34 14.88
C GLU A 144 14.41 0.44 13.93
N VAL A 145 14.00 1.60 14.41
CA VAL A 145 13.14 2.54 13.64
C VAL A 145 13.75 3.94 13.66
N TYR A 146 13.36 4.77 12.72
CA TYR A 146 13.80 6.17 12.65
C TYR A 146 12.62 7.09 12.30
N ALA A 147 12.78 8.38 12.53
CA ALA A 147 11.75 9.36 12.23
C ALA A 147 11.39 9.35 10.74
N GLY A 148 10.10 9.27 10.42
CA GLY A 148 9.61 9.17 9.04
C GLY A 148 9.55 7.75 8.47
N MET A 149 10.02 6.72 9.18
CA MET A 149 9.84 5.32 8.80
C MET A 149 8.37 4.94 8.94
N VAL A 150 7.80 4.31 7.92
CA VAL A 150 6.46 3.71 7.97
C VAL A 150 6.55 2.37 8.68
N VAL A 151 5.94 2.30 9.85
CA VAL A 151 6.00 1.13 10.73
C VAL A 151 4.72 0.29 10.71
N GLY A 152 3.70 0.76 9.98
CA GLY A 152 2.43 0.05 9.85
C GLY A 152 1.42 0.77 8.98
N GLU A 153 0.28 0.12 8.76
CA GLU A 153 -0.90 0.68 8.12
C GLU A 153 -1.86 1.20 9.18
N ASN A 154 -2.33 2.44 9.02
CA ASN A 154 -3.34 3.03 9.90
C ASN A 154 -4.73 2.46 9.56
N SER A 155 -5.60 2.30 10.54
CA SER A 155 -7.02 1.97 10.33
C SER A 155 -7.86 3.13 9.75
N ARG A 156 -7.29 4.34 9.68
CA ARG A 156 -7.92 5.56 9.14
C ARG A 156 -7.23 6.01 7.86
N ALA A 157 -7.90 6.85 7.09
CA ALA A 157 -7.40 7.35 5.81
C ALA A 157 -6.17 8.28 5.93
N ASP A 158 -6.06 9.02 7.02
CA ASP A 158 -4.95 9.94 7.27
C ASP A 158 -3.75 9.21 7.87
N ASP A 159 -2.55 9.69 7.56
CA ASP A 159 -1.32 9.24 8.21
C ASP A 159 -1.30 9.68 9.68
N MET A 160 -0.65 8.87 10.52
CA MET A 160 -0.50 9.15 11.95
C MET A 160 0.94 8.98 12.38
N ASP A 161 1.54 10.04 12.89
CA ASP A 161 2.83 9.97 13.58
C ASP A 161 2.64 9.35 14.97
N ILE A 162 3.44 8.32 15.28
CA ILE A 162 3.34 7.54 16.51
C ILE A 162 4.69 7.37 17.17
N ASN A 163 4.69 7.32 18.50
CA ASN A 163 5.87 6.91 19.27
C ASN A 163 5.83 5.40 19.54
N ILE A 164 6.48 4.63 18.65
CA ILE A 164 6.60 3.18 18.79
C ILE A 164 7.75 2.74 19.71
N THR A 165 8.60 3.69 20.13
CA THR A 165 9.79 3.43 20.95
C THR A 165 9.55 3.66 22.43
N LYS A 166 8.30 3.96 22.84
CA LYS A 166 7.96 4.26 24.23
C LYS A 166 8.16 3.05 25.13
N GLU A 167 8.98 3.17 26.13
CA GLU A 167 9.21 2.15 27.14
C GLU A 167 8.17 2.21 28.27
N LYS A 168 7.94 1.08 28.91
CA LYS A 168 7.15 0.99 30.14
C LYS A 168 7.94 1.64 31.27
N ARG A 169 7.34 2.63 31.94
CA ARG A 169 7.97 3.17 33.16
C ARG A 169 8.01 2.06 34.22
N LEU A 170 9.19 1.82 34.77
CA LEU A 170 9.37 0.88 35.87
C LEU A 170 8.58 1.39 37.09
N THR A 171 7.56 0.66 37.49
CA THR A 171 6.91 0.82 38.79
C THR A 171 7.35 -0.35 39.66
N ASN A 172 7.69 -0.10 40.92
CA ASN A 172 8.32 -1.04 41.84
C ASN A 172 7.56 -2.34 42.14
N MET A 173 6.52 -2.71 41.43
CA MET A 173 5.63 -3.78 41.84
C MET A 173 5.50 -5.01 40.92
N ARG A 174 6.16 -5.12 39.77
CA ARG A 174 6.14 -6.36 38.95
C ARG A 174 7.34 -6.46 38.01
N ALA A 175 7.88 -7.68 37.86
CA ALA A 175 8.91 -8.00 36.88
C ALA A 175 8.43 -7.74 35.45
N ALA A 176 9.17 -6.91 34.73
CA ALA A 176 8.73 -6.32 33.46
C ALA A 176 8.83 -7.24 32.22
N SER A 177 9.31 -8.47 32.36
CA SER A 177 9.79 -9.24 31.19
C SER A 177 8.88 -10.37 30.68
N ALA A 178 7.95 -10.89 31.47
CA ALA A 178 7.16 -12.07 31.07
C ALA A 178 5.82 -11.76 30.38
N ASP A 179 5.22 -10.59 30.65
CA ASP A 179 3.84 -10.27 30.22
C ASP A 179 3.76 -9.49 28.88
N ASN A 180 4.89 -9.08 28.30
CA ASN A 180 4.88 -8.06 27.24
C ASN A 180 4.57 -8.56 25.82
N PHE A 181 4.55 -9.87 25.57
CA PHE A 181 4.27 -10.44 24.27
C PHE A 181 2.87 -11.07 24.16
N VAL A 182 2.20 -11.30 25.30
CA VAL A 182 0.87 -11.85 25.32
C VAL A 182 -0.12 -10.77 24.86
N GLY A 183 -0.77 -10.99 23.73
CA GLY A 183 -1.78 -10.07 23.17
C GLY A 183 -1.30 -9.14 22.06
N LEU A 184 -0.02 -9.20 21.65
CA LEU A 184 0.42 -8.49 20.45
C LEU A 184 0.03 -9.27 19.19
N THR A 185 -0.71 -8.63 18.29
CA THR A 185 -1.01 -9.17 16.96
C THR A 185 0.29 -9.27 16.16
N PRO A 186 0.59 -10.44 15.54
CA PRO A 186 1.78 -10.59 14.74
C PRO A 186 1.90 -9.54 13.64
N PRO A 187 3.06 -8.88 13.48
CA PRO A 187 3.26 -7.92 12.41
C PRO A 187 3.17 -8.56 11.02
N LYS A 188 2.62 -7.82 10.07
CA LYS A 188 2.59 -8.22 8.66
C LYS A 188 3.94 -7.95 8.02
N LYS A 189 4.68 -9.01 7.63
CA LYS A 189 5.91 -8.84 6.83
C LYS A 189 5.54 -8.59 5.38
N LEU A 190 5.96 -7.44 4.86
CA LEU A 190 5.74 -7.08 3.46
C LEU A 190 6.91 -7.57 2.60
N SER A 191 6.60 -8.19 1.46
CA SER A 191 7.56 -8.43 0.38
C SER A 191 7.95 -7.10 -0.29
N LEU A 192 8.95 -7.10 -1.16
CA LEU A 192 9.32 -5.90 -1.92
C LEU A 192 8.15 -5.41 -2.79
N GLU A 193 7.46 -6.33 -3.44
CA GLU A 193 6.30 -6.05 -4.28
C GLU A 193 5.18 -5.41 -3.45
N GLU A 194 4.84 -5.99 -2.30
CA GLU A 194 3.82 -5.44 -1.39
C GLU A 194 4.23 -4.06 -0.84
N CYS A 195 5.52 -3.82 -0.58
CA CYS A 195 6.01 -2.50 -0.19
C CYS A 195 5.80 -1.45 -1.30
N LEU A 196 6.07 -1.82 -2.56
CA LEU A 196 5.87 -0.95 -3.72
C LEU A 196 4.39 -0.68 -4.00
N GLU A 197 3.54 -1.68 -3.82
CA GLU A 197 2.08 -1.56 -3.93
C GLU A 197 1.50 -0.67 -2.82
N PHE A 198 2.03 -0.81 -1.60
CA PHE A 198 1.60 -0.02 -0.44
C PHE A 198 2.04 1.44 -0.53
N ALA A 199 3.22 1.73 -1.07
CA ALA A 199 3.79 3.07 -1.10
C ALA A 199 2.88 4.08 -1.83
N ARG A 200 2.69 5.26 -1.23
CA ARG A 200 2.06 6.44 -1.85
C ARG A 200 3.10 7.31 -2.55
N GLU A 201 2.63 8.37 -3.23
CA GLU A 201 3.51 9.32 -3.94
C GLU A 201 4.49 10.07 -3.02
N ASP A 202 4.13 10.24 -1.74
CA ASP A 202 4.97 10.87 -0.71
C ASP A 202 5.81 9.85 0.08
N GLU A 203 5.86 8.61 -0.38
CA GLU A 203 6.59 7.50 0.22
C GLU A 203 7.58 6.88 -0.76
N CYS A 204 8.61 6.24 -0.23
CA CYS A 204 9.52 5.40 -1.01
C CYS A 204 9.89 4.14 -0.23
N VAL A 205 10.36 3.15 -0.96
CA VAL A 205 10.85 1.89 -0.42
C VAL A 205 12.36 1.92 -0.36
N GLU A 206 12.93 1.75 0.82
CA GLU A 206 14.37 1.52 1.01
C GLU A 206 14.65 0.04 0.91
N VAL A 207 15.57 -0.31 0.04
CA VAL A 207 16.03 -1.69 -0.15
C VAL A 207 17.50 -1.75 0.25
N THR A 208 17.78 -2.43 1.36
CA THR A 208 19.14 -2.71 1.82
C THR A 208 19.43 -4.21 1.69
N PRO A 209 20.68 -4.67 1.81
CA PRO A 209 20.99 -6.09 1.82
C PRO A 209 20.21 -6.87 2.89
N GLU A 210 19.94 -6.26 4.04
CA GLU A 210 19.32 -6.89 5.20
C GLU A 210 17.81 -6.72 5.26
N ALA A 211 17.28 -5.58 4.80
CA ALA A 211 15.88 -5.23 5.01
C ALA A 211 15.24 -4.48 3.81
N THR A 212 13.92 -4.58 3.72
CA THR A 212 13.09 -3.71 2.90
C THR A 212 12.19 -2.90 3.85
N ARG A 213 12.19 -1.58 3.70
CA ARG A 213 11.48 -0.65 4.58
C ARG A 213 10.74 0.38 3.75
N ILE A 214 9.61 0.85 4.23
CA ILE A 214 8.89 1.98 3.63
C ILE A 214 9.18 3.21 4.51
N ARG A 215 9.40 4.36 3.87
CA ARG A 215 9.53 5.62 4.58
C ARG A 215 8.86 6.78 3.84
N LYS A 216 8.62 7.85 4.55
CA LYS A 216 8.23 9.12 3.95
C LYS A 216 9.41 9.74 3.20
N LEU A 217 9.13 10.47 2.11
CA LEU A 217 10.15 11.29 1.42
C LEU A 217 10.64 12.42 2.32
N GLU A 218 9.73 13.10 3.02
CA GLU A 218 10.07 14.07 4.06
C GLU A 218 10.04 13.37 5.42
N LEU A 219 11.19 13.31 6.09
CA LEU A 219 11.34 12.62 7.37
C LEU A 219 10.87 13.45 8.57
N ASP A 220 10.93 14.80 8.46
CA ASP A 220 10.53 15.70 9.55
C ASP A 220 9.01 15.74 9.70
N PRO A 221 8.46 15.35 10.87
CA PRO A 221 7.00 15.33 11.11
C PRO A 221 6.37 16.73 11.02
N ASN A 222 7.10 17.78 11.42
CA ASN A 222 6.57 19.14 11.36
C ASN A 222 6.43 19.64 9.92
N LYS A 223 7.40 19.30 9.06
CA LYS A 223 7.33 19.62 7.63
C LYS A 223 6.22 18.84 6.94
N ARG A 224 6.03 17.55 7.28
CA ARG A 224 4.90 16.75 6.77
C ARG A 224 3.56 17.38 7.16
N ALA A 225 3.38 17.74 8.44
CA ALA A 225 2.16 18.36 8.92
C ALA A 225 1.83 19.68 8.19
N ARG A 226 2.84 20.54 7.96
CA ARG A 226 2.68 21.78 7.17
C ARG A 226 2.26 21.50 5.73
N ALA A 227 2.97 20.60 5.05
CA ALA A 227 2.65 20.21 3.67
C ALA A 227 1.24 19.59 3.53
N ALA A 228 0.79 18.81 4.52
CA ALA A 228 -0.57 18.28 4.56
C ALA A 228 -1.63 19.37 4.74
N ALA A 229 -1.38 20.37 5.62
CA ALA A 229 -2.26 21.51 5.81
C ALA A 229 -2.37 22.36 4.53
N ASP A 230 -1.27 22.61 3.84
CA ASP A 230 -1.25 23.38 2.59
C ASP A 230 -2.00 22.66 1.47
N ARG A 231 -1.84 21.33 1.34
CA ARG A 231 -2.63 20.51 0.40
C ARG A 231 -4.14 20.58 0.68
N LYS A 232 -4.55 20.49 1.96
CA LYS A 232 -5.97 20.64 2.35
C LYS A 232 -6.54 22.02 1.99
N ARG A 233 -5.78 23.08 2.18
CA ARG A 233 -6.18 24.45 1.77
C ARG A 233 -6.33 24.58 0.26
N ALA A 234 -5.38 24.04 -0.51
CA ALA A 234 -5.41 24.08 -1.97
C ALA A 234 -6.57 23.28 -2.59
N SER A 235 -7.10 22.27 -1.89
CA SER A 235 -8.23 21.45 -2.36
C SER A 235 -9.60 22.04 -2.02
N GLN A 236 -9.66 23.09 -1.19
CA GLN A 236 -10.90 23.76 -0.75
C GLN A 236 -11.14 25.12 -1.43
N GLY A 237 -10.21 25.60 -2.23
CA GLY A 237 -10.28 26.83 -3.04
C GLY A 237 -10.39 26.49 -4.53
#